data_4bf4a22ca36f358ca6dbc03c4527e746
#
_entry.id   4bf4a22ca36f358ca6dbc03c4527e746
#
_cell.length_a   1.000
_cell.length_b   1.000
_cell.length_c   1.000
_cell.angle_alpha   90.00
_cell.angle_beta   90.00
_cell.angle_gamma   90.00
#
_symmetry.space_group_name_H-M   'P 1'
#
loop_
_entity.id
_entity.type
_entity.pdbx_description
1 polymer ?
#
loop_
_entity_poly.entity_id
_entity_poly.type
_entity_poly.pdbx_seq_one_letter_code
_entity_poly.pdbx_strand_id
1 'polypeptide(L)'
;MKEKKTQTSSEYNVAIIGSGVAGMSMSLYLSRAGVDNIIIESSAPGGQLNKIINIENYPGVPSIDGPTFAYNLYTQVNDLKVKYLSDEVINIKKGKTYNKIITKNNIIKAKYIIIATGRSPRQLLLKNASKLLGNGISYCALCDGAFYKNKNVAVLGGSRSALEEALYLSAICKKVTIIHRKDHFTAESLMINKVLAKDNIEIKYNSTIVKLNSSNGKLKSVVINNNEEIIVEGLFVCIGYIPNTKFIDTVKKEDNYIIVNKNYETSSKKIYAIGDVIKKDLYQITSATNDALTLSNYLINKVM
;
A
#
# COMPACT_ATOMS: atom_id res chain seq x y z
N MET A 1 -37.62 -14.94 -6.03
CA MET A 1 -36.76 -15.38 -7.16
C MET A 1 -35.49 -14.54 -7.14
N LYS A 2 -34.33 -15.14 -6.84
CA LYS A 2 -33.02 -14.45 -6.93
C LYS A 2 -32.66 -14.43 -8.42
N GLU A 3 -32.65 -13.24 -9.02
CA GLU A 3 -32.09 -13.06 -10.35
C GLU A 3 -30.66 -13.56 -10.38
N LYS A 4 -30.40 -14.60 -11.17
CA LYS A 4 -29.05 -14.99 -11.55
C LYS A 4 -28.48 -13.85 -12.41
N LYS A 5 -27.67 -12.96 -11.82
CA LYS A 5 -26.82 -12.06 -12.60
C LYS A 5 -25.99 -12.91 -13.54
N THR A 6 -26.20 -12.73 -14.83
CA THR A 6 -25.42 -13.34 -15.90
C THR A 6 -23.96 -12.87 -15.74
N GLN A 7 -23.10 -13.74 -15.23
CA GLN A 7 -21.66 -13.47 -15.09
C GLN A 7 -21.06 -13.47 -16.51
N THR A 8 -20.79 -12.30 -17.06
CA THR A 8 -20.03 -12.13 -18.31
C THR A 8 -18.61 -12.64 -18.11
N SER A 9 -18.21 -13.68 -18.84
CA SER A 9 -16.84 -14.17 -18.84
C SER A 9 -16.06 -13.53 -19.98
N SER A 10 -15.26 -12.51 -19.69
CA SER A 10 -14.30 -11.94 -20.66
C SER A 10 -12.98 -12.68 -20.62
N GLU A 11 -12.34 -12.84 -21.78
CA GLU A 11 -11.05 -13.54 -21.91
C GLU A 11 -9.95 -12.56 -22.29
N TYR A 12 -8.79 -12.66 -21.61
CA TYR A 12 -7.62 -11.80 -21.79
C TYR A 12 -6.34 -12.61 -21.89
N ASN A 13 -5.34 -12.07 -22.57
CA ASN A 13 -3.99 -12.64 -22.51
C ASN A 13 -3.42 -12.48 -21.09
N VAL A 14 -3.49 -11.26 -20.55
CA VAL A 14 -2.94 -10.93 -19.22
C VAL A 14 -4.00 -10.22 -18.38
N ALA A 15 -4.16 -10.65 -17.14
CA ALA A 15 -4.92 -9.92 -16.12
C ALA A 15 -3.98 -9.50 -14.97
N ILE A 16 -4.03 -8.22 -14.63
CA ILE A 16 -3.22 -7.59 -13.59
C ILE A 16 -4.14 -7.27 -12.41
N ILE A 17 -3.81 -7.75 -11.22
CA ILE A 17 -4.59 -7.54 -10.02
C ILE A 17 -3.89 -6.48 -9.17
N GLY A 18 -4.50 -5.31 -9.06
CA GLY A 18 -3.97 -4.13 -8.38
C GLY A 18 -3.42 -3.08 -9.34
N SER A 19 -3.76 -1.82 -9.09
CA SER A 19 -3.35 -0.63 -9.85
C SER A 19 -2.43 0.31 -9.05
N GLY A 20 -1.56 -0.26 -8.22
CA GLY A 20 -0.40 0.46 -7.69
C GLY A 20 0.69 0.66 -8.75
N VAL A 21 1.84 1.20 -8.35
CA VAL A 21 2.99 1.42 -9.27
C VAL A 21 3.31 0.18 -10.09
N ALA A 22 3.47 -0.98 -9.44
CA ALA A 22 3.84 -2.20 -10.13
C ALA A 22 2.81 -2.62 -11.19
N GLY A 23 1.51 -2.60 -10.84
CA GLY A 23 0.44 -3.00 -11.76
C GLY A 23 0.27 -2.06 -12.94
N MET A 24 0.27 -0.75 -12.70
CA MET A 24 0.17 0.25 -13.76
C MET A 24 1.39 0.26 -14.66
N SER A 25 2.62 0.15 -14.11
CA SER A 25 3.84 0.03 -14.93
C SER A 25 3.83 -1.24 -15.77
N MET A 26 3.38 -2.37 -15.21
CA MET A 26 3.23 -3.63 -15.95
C MET A 26 2.29 -3.48 -17.14
N SER A 27 1.12 -2.89 -16.92
CA SER A 27 0.13 -2.63 -17.95
C SER A 27 0.66 -1.68 -19.02
N LEU A 28 1.37 -0.61 -18.63
CA LEU A 28 2.01 0.33 -19.54
C LEU A 28 2.96 -0.37 -20.51
N TYR A 29 3.88 -1.20 -20.00
CA TYR A 29 4.86 -1.91 -20.84
C TYR A 29 4.19 -2.95 -21.75
N LEU A 30 3.24 -3.73 -21.24
CA LEU A 30 2.49 -4.71 -22.05
C LEU A 30 1.70 -4.05 -23.16
N SER A 31 0.99 -2.97 -22.87
CA SER A 31 0.15 -2.26 -23.84
C SER A 31 0.99 -1.59 -24.93
N ARG A 32 2.16 -1.02 -24.58
CA ARG A 32 3.11 -0.48 -25.55
C ARG A 32 3.68 -1.55 -26.49
N ALA A 33 3.73 -2.81 -26.06
CA ALA A 33 4.11 -3.95 -26.87
C ALA A 33 2.93 -4.61 -27.60
N GLY A 34 1.71 -4.04 -27.55
CA GLY A 34 0.53 -4.59 -28.21
C GLY A 34 -0.10 -5.81 -27.51
N VAL A 35 0.29 -6.11 -26.28
CA VAL A 35 -0.27 -7.23 -25.52
C VAL A 35 -1.57 -6.82 -24.82
N ASP A 36 -2.69 -7.49 -25.20
CA ASP A 36 -4.00 -7.26 -24.56
C ASP A 36 -3.96 -7.61 -23.09
N ASN A 37 -4.36 -6.64 -22.26
CA ASN A 37 -4.38 -6.79 -20.81
C ASN A 37 -5.52 -6.02 -20.16
N ILE A 38 -5.88 -6.45 -18.93
CA ILE A 38 -6.87 -5.79 -18.07
C ILE A 38 -6.29 -5.56 -16.70
N ILE A 39 -6.58 -4.41 -16.09
CA ILE A 39 -6.33 -4.13 -14.69
C ILE A 39 -7.61 -4.35 -13.89
N ILE A 40 -7.53 -5.07 -12.77
CA ILE A 40 -8.62 -5.28 -11.82
C ILE A 40 -8.23 -4.59 -10.51
N GLU A 41 -9.04 -3.62 -10.08
CA GLU A 41 -8.77 -2.81 -8.88
C GLU A 41 -10.05 -2.60 -8.07
N SER A 42 -9.96 -2.73 -6.77
CA SER A 42 -11.10 -2.58 -5.85
C SER A 42 -11.31 -1.15 -5.33
N SER A 43 -10.31 -0.30 -5.51
CA SER A 43 -10.30 1.09 -5.01
C SER A 43 -9.82 2.07 -6.08
N ALA A 44 -9.49 3.30 -5.70
CA ALA A 44 -8.89 4.26 -6.61
C ALA A 44 -7.50 3.81 -7.09
N PRO A 45 -7.15 4.01 -8.38
CA PRO A 45 -5.81 3.76 -8.89
C PRO A 45 -4.74 4.50 -8.10
N GLY A 46 -3.52 3.91 -8.01
CA GLY A 46 -2.38 4.49 -7.29
C GLY A 46 -1.96 3.70 -6.06
N GLY A 47 -2.88 3.00 -5.40
CA GLY A 47 -2.56 2.18 -4.23
C GLY A 47 -1.88 2.99 -3.12
N GLN A 48 -0.67 2.60 -2.72
CA GLN A 48 0.07 3.31 -1.66
C GLN A 48 0.57 4.70 -2.07
N LEU A 49 0.74 4.98 -3.36
CA LEU A 49 1.12 6.33 -3.81
C LEU A 49 0.16 7.39 -3.28
N ASN A 50 -1.14 7.09 -3.24
CA ASN A 50 -2.16 8.02 -2.75
C ASN A 50 -1.99 8.43 -1.28
N LYS A 51 -1.05 7.81 -0.55
CA LYS A 51 -0.73 8.10 0.85
C LYS A 51 0.66 8.70 1.05
N ILE A 52 1.44 8.89 -0.01
CA ILE A 52 2.78 9.46 0.06
C ILE A 52 2.68 10.98 -0.04
N ILE A 53 3.23 11.66 0.95
CA ILE A 53 3.20 13.12 1.05
C ILE A 53 4.11 13.75 -0.01
N ASN A 54 5.33 13.23 -0.11
CA ASN A 54 6.33 13.74 -1.05
C ASN A 54 7.30 12.65 -1.48
N ILE A 55 7.57 12.58 -2.78
CA ILE A 55 8.51 11.66 -3.42
C ILE A 55 9.70 12.48 -3.88
N GLU A 56 10.86 12.31 -3.21
CA GLU A 56 12.12 13.02 -3.51
C GLU A 56 13.22 12.06 -3.97
N ASN A 57 12.96 10.75 -3.96
CA ASN A 57 13.94 9.70 -4.23
C ASN A 57 13.63 8.90 -5.51
N TYR A 58 12.82 9.46 -6.41
CA TYR A 58 12.56 8.87 -7.72
C TYR A 58 13.43 9.57 -8.77
N PRO A 59 14.41 8.88 -9.38
CA PRO A 59 15.33 9.50 -10.34
C PRO A 59 14.59 10.18 -11.50
N GLY A 60 14.98 11.41 -11.84
CA GLY A 60 14.37 12.21 -12.91
C GLY A 60 13.14 13.02 -12.47
N VAL A 61 12.70 12.87 -11.22
CA VAL A 61 11.62 13.68 -10.63
C VAL A 61 12.14 14.34 -9.36
N PRO A 62 12.43 15.65 -9.35
CA PRO A 62 13.03 16.33 -8.18
C PRO A 62 12.17 16.25 -6.93
N SER A 63 10.87 16.49 -7.07
CA SER A 63 9.88 16.42 -5.99
C SER A 63 8.47 16.37 -6.57
N ILE A 64 7.63 15.46 -6.07
CA ILE A 64 6.22 15.35 -6.45
C ILE A 64 5.44 14.68 -5.31
N ASP A 65 4.19 15.09 -5.09
CA ASP A 65 3.32 14.36 -4.18
C ASP A 65 2.87 13.02 -4.78
N GLY A 66 2.60 12.06 -3.92
CA GLY A 66 2.23 10.71 -4.35
C GLY A 66 0.94 10.64 -5.16
N PRO A 67 -0.15 11.34 -4.79
CA PRO A 67 -1.38 11.40 -5.59
C PRO A 67 -1.17 11.93 -7.01
N THR A 68 -0.39 13.00 -7.18
CA THR A 68 -0.04 13.54 -8.51
C THR A 68 0.79 12.53 -9.32
N PHE A 69 1.76 11.87 -8.71
CA PHE A 69 2.53 10.81 -9.36
C PHE A 69 1.61 9.64 -9.80
N ALA A 70 0.68 9.22 -8.93
CA ALA A 70 -0.29 8.18 -9.23
C ALA A 70 -1.20 8.56 -10.40
N TYR A 71 -1.69 9.80 -10.41
CA TYR A 71 -2.53 10.33 -11.48
C TYR A 71 -1.80 10.38 -12.83
N ASN A 72 -0.56 10.85 -12.84
CA ASN A 72 0.27 10.88 -14.04
C ASN A 72 0.46 9.47 -14.63
N LEU A 73 0.78 8.48 -13.79
CA LEU A 73 0.94 7.10 -14.22
C LEU A 73 -0.39 6.49 -14.70
N TYR A 74 -1.50 6.78 -14.00
CA TYR A 74 -2.84 6.37 -14.43
C TYR A 74 -3.19 6.93 -15.81
N THR A 75 -2.91 8.21 -16.05
CA THR A 75 -3.16 8.87 -17.33
C THR A 75 -2.38 8.21 -18.46
N GLN A 76 -1.09 7.91 -18.27
CA GLN A 76 -0.28 7.18 -19.27
C GLN A 76 -0.87 5.82 -19.64
N VAL A 77 -1.41 5.09 -18.66
CA VAL A 77 -2.06 3.79 -18.91
C VAL A 77 -3.41 3.97 -19.61
N ASN A 78 -4.19 4.96 -19.19
CA ASN A 78 -5.51 5.25 -19.74
C ASN A 78 -5.44 5.71 -21.22
N ASP A 79 -4.42 6.48 -21.60
CA ASP A 79 -4.18 6.94 -22.97
C ASP A 79 -3.93 5.77 -23.94
N LEU A 80 -3.43 4.64 -23.42
CA LEU A 80 -3.29 3.38 -24.16
C LEU A 80 -4.58 2.56 -24.23
N LYS A 81 -5.71 3.11 -23.73
CA LYS A 81 -7.05 2.49 -23.74
C LYS A 81 -7.09 1.14 -23.02
N VAL A 82 -6.27 0.98 -21.98
CA VAL A 82 -6.27 -0.22 -21.15
C VAL A 82 -7.62 -0.39 -20.46
N LYS A 83 -8.13 -1.62 -20.45
CA LYS A 83 -9.38 -1.94 -19.76
C LYS A 83 -9.18 -1.98 -18.25
N TYR A 84 -10.04 -1.27 -17.54
CA TYR A 84 -10.13 -1.30 -16.08
C TYR A 84 -11.43 -1.97 -15.64
N LEU A 85 -11.32 -2.89 -14.69
CA LEU A 85 -12.47 -3.45 -13.98
C LEU A 85 -12.40 -3.00 -12.51
N SER A 86 -13.35 -2.17 -12.10
CA SER A 86 -13.52 -1.79 -10.70
C SER A 86 -14.26 -2.90 -9.97
N ASP A 87 -13.51 -3.86 -9.37
CA ASP A 87 -14.06 -4.97 -8.62
C ASP A 87 -13.00 -5.58 -7.69
N GLU A 88 -13.43 -6.27 -6.64
CA GLU A 88 -12.54 -6.92 -5.68
C GLU A 88 -12.33 -8.39 -6.03
N VAL A 89 -11.07 -8.78 -6.22
CA VAL A 89 -10.70 -10.18 -6.42
C VAL A 89 -10.79 -10.94 -5.09
N ILE A 90 -11.57 -12.00 -5.09
CA ILE A 90 -11.81 -12.84 -3.90
C ILE A 90 -11.15 -14.22 -4.00
N ASN A 91 -10.85 -14.69 -5.22
CA ASN A 91 -10.16 -15.97 -5.41
C ASN A 91 -9.56 -16.09 -6.82
N ILE A 92 -8.55 -16.98 -6.96
CA ILE A 92 -7.97 -17.38 -8.23
C ILE A 92 -8.03 -18.92 -8.33
N LYS A 93 -8.63 -19.41 -9.42
CA LYS A 93 -8.69 -20.85 -9.73
C LYS A 93 -7.85 -21.15 -10.96
N LYS A 94 -6.96 -22.14 -10.83
CA LYS A 94 -6.15 -22.63 -11.94
C LYS A 94 -7.02 -23.32 -13.00
N GLY A 95 -6.66 -23.13 -14.26
CA GLY A 95 -7.22 -23.84 -15.39
C GLY A 95 -6.13 -24.36 -16.34
N LYS A 96 -6.49 -25.24 -17.25
CA LYS A 96 -5.55 -25.77 -18.26
C LYS A 96 -5.10 -24.71 -19.26
N THR A 97 -6.03 -24.02 -19.91
CA THR A 97 -5.78 -22.98 -20.91
C THR A 97 -5.81 -21.60 -20.29
N TYR A 98 -6.86 -21.29 -19.53
CA TYR A 98 -7.08 -20.02 -18.83
C TYR A 98 -7.22 -20.26 -17.33
N ASN A 99 -6.60 -19.40 -16.55
CA ASN A 99 -6.91 -19.27 -15.13
C ASN A 99 -8.18 -18.43 -14.97
N LYS A 100 -8.93 -18.66 -13.88
CA LYS A 100 -10.14 -17.90 -13.56
C LYS A 100 -9.89 -17.00 -12.36
N ILE A 101 -10.10 -15.72 -12.52
CA ILE A 101 -10.11 -14.73 -11.45
C ILE A 101 -11.56 -14.53 -11.06
N ILE A 102 -11.88 -14.79 -9.81
CA ILE A 102 -13.21 -14.62 -9.25
C ILE A 102 -13.20 -13.32 -8.47
N THR A 103 -14.02 -12.37 -8.88
CA THR A 103 -14.26 -11.13 -8.18
C THR A 103 -15.59 -11.18 -7.44
N LYS A 104 -15.95 -10.13 -6.71
CA LYS A 104 -17.28 -10.05 -6.05
C LYS A 104 -18.43 -10.16 -7.04
N ASN A 105 -18.28 -9.58 -8.23
CA ASN A 105 -19.38 -9.46 -9.19
C ASN A 105 -19.14 -10.18 -10.52
N ASN A 106 -17.87 -10.55 -10.86
CA ASN A 106 -17.51 -11.05 -12.18
C ASN A 106 -16.63 -12.30 -12.11
N ILE A 107 -16.50 -12.99 -13.26
CA ILE A 107 -15.47 -14.01 -13.50
C ILE A 107 -14.68 -13.58 -14.73
N ILE A 108 -13.36 -13.42 -14.57
CA ILE A 108 -12.42 -13.07 -15.63
C ILE A 108 -11.55 -14.29 -15.95
N LYS A 109 -11.38 -14.59 -17.24
CA LYS A 109 -10.45 -15.62 -17.71
C LYS A 109 -9.20 -14.96 -18.25
N ALA A 110 -8.01 -15.41 -17.82
CA ALA A 110 -6.74 -14.92 -18.33
C ALA A 110 -5.74 -16.05 -18.53
N LYS A 111 -4.94 -16.00 -19.59
CA LYS A 111 -3.83 -16.94 -19.79
C LYS A 111 -2.77 -16.76 -18.71
N TYR A 112 -2.41 -15.50 -18.42
CA TYR A 112 -1.43 -15.10 -17.43
C TYR A 112 -2.07 -14.18 -16.40
N ILE A 113 -1.76 -14.39 -15.13
CA ILE A 113 -2.21 -13.55 -14.01
C ILE A 113 -0.99 -12.91 -13.37
N ILE A 114 -1.06 -11.58 -13.16
CA ILE A 114 -0.05 -10.81 -12.46
C ILE A 114 -0.65 -10.29 -11.15
N ILE A 115 -0.09 -10.70 -10.02
CA ILE A 115 -0.50 -10.23 -8.70
C ILE A 115 0.37 -9.03 -8.35
N ALA A 116 -0.23 -7.84 -8.30
CA ALA A 116 0.41 -6.57 -8.00
C ALA A 116 -0.35 -5.82 -6.88
N THR A 117 -0.93 -6.58 -5.94
CA THR A 117 -1.82 -6.08 -4.88
C THR A 117 -1.11 -5.34 -3.75
N GLY A 118 0.22 -5.31 -3.77
CA GLY A 118 1.01 -4.59 -2.79
C GLY A 118 0.79 -5.07 -1.36
N ARG A 119 0.85 -4.12 -0.41
CA ARG A 119 0.71 -4.36 1.03
C ARG A 119 -0.12 -3.26 1.69
N SER A 120 -0.69 -3.55 2.86
CA SER A 120 -1.50 -2.60 3.64
C SER A 120 -0.90 -2.35 5.02
N PRO A 121 -1.14 -1.19 5.66
CA PRO A 121 -0.67 -0.92 7.01
C PRO A 121 -1.14 -1.98 8.00
N ARG A 122 -0.26 -2.34 8.95
CA ARG A 122 -0.63 -3.19 10.09
C ARG A 122 -1.63 -2.47 10.97
N GLN A 123 -2.69 -3.17 11.33
CA GLN A 123 -3.70 -2.65 12.24
C GLN A 123 -3.17 -2.58 13.68
N LEU A 124 -3.53 -1.52 14.42
CA LEU A 124 -3.26 -1.40 15.83
C LEU A 124 -4.19 -2.33 16.62
N LEU A 125 -3.61 -3.35 17.26
CA LEU A 125 -4.36 -4.39 18.01
C LEU A 125 -4.55 -4.00 19.47
N LEU A 126 -5.22 -2.86 19.73
CA LEU A 126 -5.62 -2.44 21.07
C LEU A 126 -7.14 -2.39 21.19
N LYS A 127 -7.61 -2.55 22.44
CA LYS A 127 -9.05 -2.44 22.74
C LYS A 127 -9.59 -1.10 22.25
N ASN A 128 -10.69 -1.12 21.53
CA ASN A 128 -11.37 0.03 20.92
C ASN A 128 -10.63 0.71 19.75
N ALA A 129 -9.45 0.25 19.30
CA ALA A 129 -8.74 0.88 18.20
C ALA A 129 -9.57 0.94 16.92
N SER A 130 -10.27 -0.14 16.58
CA SER A 130 -11.14 -0.18 15.38
C SER A 130 -12.32 0.79 15.44
N LYS A 131 -12.86 1.07 16.65
CA LYS A 131 -13.95 2.04 16.84
C LYS A 131 -13.49 3.50 16.73
N LEU A 132 -12.20 3.73 16.97
CA LEU A 132 -11.58 5.05 16.91
C LEU A 132 -11.00 5.36 15.52
N LEU A 133 -11.05 4.44 14.56
CA LEU A 133 -10.63 4.70 13.19
C LEU A 133 -11.49 5.81 12.57
N GLY A 134 -10.82 6.88 12.08
CA GLY A 134 -11.48 8.12 11.63
C GLY A 134 -11.98 9.03 12.77
N ASN A 135 -11.93 8.54 14.02
CA ASN A 135 -12.34 9.29 15.23
C ASN A 135 -11.18 9.51 16.22
N GLY A 136 -9.99 9.72 15.69
CA GLY A 136 -8.76 9.92 16.45
C GLY A 136 -7.65 8.95 16.09
N ILE A 137 -7.92 7.85 15.37
CA ILE A 137 -6.87 6.97 14.81
C ILE A 137 -6.89 7.06 13.29
N SER A 138 -5.70 7.24 12.71
CA SER A 138 -5.45 7.25 11.28
C SER A 138 -4.22 6.41 10.90
N TYR A 139 -4.16 5.97 9.65
CA TYR A 139 -3.02 5.30 9.02
C TYR A 139 -2.43 6.11 7.87
N CYS A 140 -2.80 7.41 7.75
CA CYS A 140 -2.38 8.28 6.66
C CYS A 140 -2.42 9.76 7.10
N ALA A 141 -1.27 10.33 7.42
CA ALA A 141 -1.20 11.75 7.81
C ALA A 141 -1.57 12.69 6.65
N LEU A 142 -1.21 12.36 5.41
CA LEU A 142 -1.59 13.15 4.24
C LEU A 142 -3.11 13.22 4.07
N CYS A 143 -3.82 12.11 4.33
CA CYS A 143 -5.27 12.03 4.16
C CYS A 143 -6.03 12.79 5.25
N ASP A 144 -5.60 12.62 6.50
CA ASP A 144 -6.39 13.02 7.68
C ASP A 144 -5.74 14.14 8.51
N GLY A 145 -4.47 14.47 8.25
CA GLY A 145 -3.71 15.42 9.06
C GLY A 145 -4.35 16.81 9.16
N ALA A 146 -5.01 17.27 8.11
CA ALA A 146 -5.70 18.57 8.10
C ALA A 146 -6.80 18.70 9.18
N PHE A 147 -7.45 17.59 9.58
CA PHE A 147 -8.45 17.58 10.66
C PHE A 147 -7.86 17.82 12.05
N TYR A 148 -6.53 17.73 12.17
CA TYR A 148 -5.78 17.90 13.41
C TYR A 148 -4.96 19.18 13.46
N LYS A 149 -5.28 20.16 12.60
CA LYS A 149 -4.65 21.49 12.61
C LYS A 149 -4.74 22.13 14.01
N ASN A 150 -3.60 22.62 14.52
CA ASN A 150 -3.42 23.23 15.84
C ASN A 150 -3.77 22.30 17.03
N LYS A 151 -3.80 20.95 16.84
CA LYS A 151 -4.06 19.96 17.90
C LYS A 151 -2.78 19.22 18.27
N ASN A 152 -2.83 18.51 19.41
CA ASN A 152 -1.78 17.60 19.80
C ASN A 152 -2.03 16.23 19.17
N VAL A 153 -1.02 15.65 18.54
CA VAL A 153 -1.11 14.34 17.89
C VAL A 153 0.06 13.45 18.28
N ALA A 154 -0.11 12.14 18.14
CA ALA A 154 0.97 11.18 18.25
C ALA A 154 1.19 10.44 16.93
N VAL A 155 2.45 10.04 16.69
CA VAL A 155 2.85 9.12 15.61
C VAL A 155 3.44 7.88 16.26
N LEU A 156 2.85 6.71 15.99
CA LEU A 156 3.34 5.44 16.49
C LEU A 156 4.21 4.77 15.44
N GLY A 157 5.52 4.78 15.63
CA GLY A 157 6.49 4.19 14.72
C GLY A 157 7.83 4.87 14.77
N GLY A 158 8.84 4.34 14.06
CA GLY A 158 10.20 4.91 14.01
C GLY A 158 10.94 4.57 12.73
N SER A 159 10.20 4.17 11.68
CA SER A 159 10.72 3.99 10.33
C SER A 159 10.70 5.31 9.55
N ARG A 160 11.31 5.33 8.38
CA ARG A 160 11.28 6.48 7.47
C ARG A 160 9.86 7.04 7.30
N SER A 161 8.87 6.18 6.99
CA SER A 161 7.48 6.63 6.81
C SER A 161 6.90 7.29 8.06
N ALA A 162 7.22 6.79 9.26
CA ALA A 162 6.77 7.40 10.50
C ALA A 162 7.36 8.81 10.69
N LEU A 163 8.64 8.98 10.35
CA LEU A 163 9.31 10.28 10.44
C LEU A 163 8.80 11.27 9.40
N GLU A 164 8.51 10.83 8.17
CA GLU A 164 7.88 11.65 7.13
C GLU A 164 6.50 12.15 7.57
N GLU A 165 5.66 11.26 8.12
CA GLU A 165 4.35 11.65 8.67
C GLU A 165 4.48 12.62 9.85
N ALA A 166 5.45 12.39 10.76
CA ALA A 166 5.69 13.29 11.88
C ALA A 166 6.13 14.69 11.43
N LEU A 167 7.01 14.79 10.43
CA LEU A 167 7.42 16.07 9.84
C LEU A 167 6.25 16.80 9.19
N TYR A 168 5.43 16.11 8.41
CA TYR A 168 4.23 16.70 7.81
C TYR A 168 3.28 17.23 8.89
N LEU A 169 2.98 16.41 9.89
CA LEU A 169 2.11 16.80 11.02
C LEU A 169 2.70 17.97 11.82
N SER A 170 4.03 18.05 11.97
CA SER A 170 4.67 19.15 12.68
C SER A 170 4.45 20.52 12.04
N ALA A 171 4.21 20.57 10.72
CA ALA A 171 3.92 21.81 10.02
C ALA A 171 2.49 22.34 10.25
N ILE A 172 1.56 21.50 10.69
CA ILE A 172 0.14 21.85 10.81
C ILE A 172 -0.43 21.69 12.23
N CYS A 173 0.15 20.79 13.03
CA CYS A 173 -0.30 20.48 14.38
C CYS A 173 0.43 21.34 15.42
N LYS A 174 -0.19 21.50 16.60
CA LYS A 174 0.42 22.23 17.74
C LYS A 174 1.63 21.48 18.27
N LYS A 175 1.52 20.18 18.47
CA LYS A 175 2.57 19.29 19.00
C LYS A 175 2.43 17.89 18.38
N VAL A 176 3.56 17.27 18.06
CA VAL A 176 3.65 15.89 17.59
C VAL A 176 4.49 15.08 18.56
N THR A 177 3.96 13.97 19.08
CA THR A 177 4.73 13.06 19.92
C THR A 177 4.99 11.77 19.18
N ILE A 178 6.25 11.48 18.84
CA ILE A 178 6.64 10.20 18.23
C ILE A 178 6.82 9.16 19.34
N ILE A 179 6.08 8.06 19.26
CA ILE A 179 6.17 6.94 20.20
C ILE A 179 6.84 5.77 19.48
N HIS A 180 8.04 5.39 19.92
CA HIS A 180 8.84 4.35 19.27
C HIS A 180 9.34 3.30 20.27
N ARG A 181 9.17 2.01 19.90
CA ARG A 181 9.50 0.87 20.78
C ARG A 181 10.99 0.61 20.98
N LYS A 182 11.86 1.15 20.10
CA LYS A 182 13.32 1.02 20.19
C LYS A 182 13.94 2.29 20.74
N ASP A 183 15.21 2.23 21.05
CA ASP A 183 16.06 3.34 21.50
C ASP A 183 16.59 4.22 20.34
N HIS A 184 16.37 3.81 19.09
CA HIS A 184 16.80 4.53 17.89
C HIS A 184 15.80 4.36 16.73
N PHE A 185 15.78 5.34 15.81
CA PHE A 185 15.01 5.25 14.58
C PHE A 185 15.67 4.36 13.53
N THR A 186 14.85 3.76 12.66
CA THR A 186 15.30 2.94 11.53
C THR A 186 15.10 3.70 10.20
N ALA A 187 15.68 4.90 10.11
CA ALA A 187 15.61 5.78 8.95
C ALA A 187 17.01 6.36 8.67
N GLU A 188 17.17 7.00 7.51
CA GLU A 188 18.42 7.64 7.14
C GLU A 188 18.72 8.85 8.05
N SER A 189 20.00 9.12 8.34
CA SER A 189 20.44 10.21 9.22
C SER A 189 19.89 11.59 8.80
N LEU A 190 19.77 11.86 7.51
CA LEU A 190 19.19 13.11 7.00
C LEU A 190 17.74 13.29 7.47
N MET A 191 16.94 12.24 7.44
CA MET A 191 15.55 12.26 7.90
C MET A 191 15.46 12.44 9.40
N ILE A 192 16.31 11.72 10.14
CA ILE A 192 16.39 11.82 11.61
C ILE A 192 16.71 13.25 12.02
N ASN A 193 17.74 13.86 11.39
CA ASN A 193 18.15 15.25 11.69
C ASN A 193 17.02 16.26 11.39
N LYS A 194 16.25 16.08 10.32
CA LYS A 194 15.08 16.92 10.02
C LYS A 194 14.03 16.85 11.16
N VAL A 195 13.81 15.67 11.74
CA VAL A 195 12.87 15.49 12.87
C VAL A 195 13.39 16.12 14.13
N LEU A 196 14.68 15.89 14.46
CA LEU A 196 15.31 16.43 15.68
C LEU A 196 15.40 17.97 15.67
N ALA A 197 15.40 18.58 14.49
CA ALA A 197 15.42 20.05 14.33
C ALA A 197 14.04 20.72 14.52
N LYS A 198 12.98 19.96 14.83
CA LYS A 198 11.63 20.51 15.04
C LYS A 198 11.31 20.71 16.51
N ASP A 199 11.10 21.94 16.94
CA ASP A 199 10.82 22.31 18.34
C ASP A 199 9.49 21.74 18.86
N ASN A 200 8.52 21.46 17.95
CA ASN A 200 7.22 20.93 18.33
C ASN A 200 7.11 19.40 18.19
N ILE A 201 8.23 18.70 17.93
CA ILE A 201 8.28 17.23 17.94
C ILE A 201 8.92 16.74 19.24
N GLU A 202 8.18 15.98 20.03
CA GLU A 202 8.69 15.22 21.19
C GLU A 202 8.88 13.75 20.81
N ILE A 203 9.92 13.10 21.33
CA ILE A 203 10.21 11.70 21.06
C ILE A 203 10.17 10.88 22.36
N LYS A 204 9.38 9.80 22.35
CA LYS A 204 9.31 8.79 23.40
C LYS A 204 9.93 7.50 22.84
N TYR A 205 11.21 7.30 23.10
CA TYR A 205 11.90 6.04 22.82
C TYR A 205 11.53 4.95 23.84
N ASN A 206 11.83 3.69 23.51
CA ASN A 206 11.54 2.52 24.34
C ASN A 206 10.08 2.45 24.82
N SER A 207 9.16 3.01 24.02
CA SER A 207 7.78 3.25 24.38
C SER A 207 6.81 2.52 23.46
N THR A 208 5.80 1.89 24.06
CA THR A 208 4.69 1.24 23.34
C THR A 208 3.37 1.72 23.93
N ILE A 209 2.35 1.89 23.08
CA ILE A 209 1.01 2.24 23.57
C ILE A 209 0.36 0.99 24.15
N VAL A 210 -0.14 1.09 25.37
CA VAL A 210 -0.81 -0.01 26.09
C VAL A 210 -2.31 0.23 26.25
N LYS A 211 -2.76 1.51 26.18
CA LYS A 211 -4.17 1.85 26.34
C LYS A 211 -4.54 3.09 25.53
N LEU A 212 -5.77 3.09 25.03
CA LEU A 212 -6.40 4.23 24.35
C LEU A 212 -7.54 4.74 25.24
N ASN A 213 -7.51 6.00 25.62
CA ASN A 213 -8.59 6.67 26.34
C ASN A 213 -9.43 7.48 25.35
N SER A 214 -10.74 7.35 25.45
CA SER A 214 -11.68 8.04 24.55
C SER A 214 -12.87 8.61 25.33
N SER A 215 -13.44 9.68 24.84
CA SER A 215 -14.67 10.28 25.35
C SER A 215 -15.55 10.68 24.19
N ASN A 216 -16.85 10.42 24.28
CA ASN A 216 -17.83 10.68 23.23
C ASN A 216 -17.41 10.11 21.84
N GLY A 217 -16.85 8.90 21.85
CA GLY A 217 -16.39 8.21 20.62
C GLY A 217 -15.11 8.77 19.97
N LYS A 218 -14.44 9.76 20.58
CA LYS A 218 -13.21 10.38 20.05
C LYS A 218 -12.02 10.11 20.97
N LEU A 219 -10.84 9.90 20.39
CA LEU A 219 -9.58 9.75 21.12
C LEU A 219 -9.29 11.01 21.97
N LYS A 220 -8.79 10.82 23.19
CA LYS A 220 -8.40 11.88 24.12
C LYS A 220 -6.97 11.78 24.61
N SER A 221 -6.49 10.55 24.77
CA SER A 221 -5.11 10.29 25.18
C SER A 221 -4.69 8.87 24.84
N VAL A 222 -3.40 8.66 24.86
CA VAL A 222 -2.78 7.33 24.83
C VAL A 222 -1.96 7.12 26.09
N VAL A 223 -1.93 5.90 26.61
CA VAL A 223 -1.08 5.53 27.76
C VAL A 223 0.04 4.64 27.24
N ILE A 224 1.28 4.97 27.57
CA ILE A 224 2.45 4.19 27.22
C ILE A 224 2.87 3.25 28.36
N ASN A 225 3.81 2.33 28.09
CA ASN A 225 4.20 1.21 28.97
C ASN A 225 4.73 1.61 30.36
N ASN A 226 5.18 2.85 30.58
CA ASN A 226 5.56 3.38 31.90
C ASN A 226 4.38 4.03 32.67
N ASN A 227 3.15 3.81 32.24
CA ASN A 227 1.92 4.42 32.71
C ASN A 227 1.82 5.95 32.48
N GLU A 228 2.70 6.54 31.68
CA GLU A 228 2.59 7.94 31.29
C GLU A 228 1.38 8.12 30.34
N GLU A 229 0.52 9.06 30.66
CA GLU A 229 -0.60 9.44 29.82
C GLU A 229 -0.22 10.65 28.94
N ILE A 230 -0.35 10.50 27.63
CA ILE A 230 -0.05 11.52 26.63
C ILE A 230 -1.38 12.00 26.04
N ILE A 231 -1.72 13.27 26.30
CA ILE A 231 -2.95 13.88 25.80
C ILE A 231 -2.81 14.18 24.31
N VAL A 232 -3.61 13.51 23.49
CA VAL A 232 -3.63 13.65 22.04
C VAL A 232 -5.04 13.50 21.49
N GLU A 233 -5.34 14.25 20.46
CA GLU A 233 -6.62 14.18 19.74
C GLU A 233 -6.52 13.30 18.47
N GLY A 234 -5.29 12.99 18.03
CA GLY A 234 -5.01 12.13 16.90
C GLY A 234 -3.83 11.19 17.15
N LEU A 235 -3.94 9.95 16.67
CA LEU A 235 -2.89 8.94 16.67
C LEU A 235 -2.70 8.43 15.24
N PHE A 236 -1.54 8.68 14.66
CA PHE A 236 -1.14 8.20 13.34
C PHE A 236 -0.29 6.94 13.49
N VAL A 237 -0.75 5.82 12.90
CA VAL A 237 -0.20 4.49 13.17
C VAL A 237 0.70 4.03 12.02
N CYS A 238 2.02 4.00 12.24
CA CYS A 238 3.08 3.68 11.27
C CYS A 238 3.92 2.47 11.72
N ILE A 239 3.26 1.33 12.03
CA ILE A 239 3.89 0.12 12.61
C ILE A 239 4.20 -0.98 11.59
N GLY A 240 4.34 -0.62 10.33
CA GLY A 240 4.69 -1.53 9.24
C GLY A 240 3.48 -2.00 8.42
N TYR A 241 3.73 -3.00 7.56
CA TYR A 241 2.79 -3.41 6.52
C TYR A 241 2.57 -4.92 6.52
N ILE A 242 1.47 -5.35 5.89
CA ILE A 242 1.11 -6.76 5.63
C ILE A 242 0.81 -6.88 4.13
N PRO A 243 1.38 -7.87 3.41
CA PRO A 243 1.08 -8.07 2.00
C PRO A 243 -0.37 -8.50 1.77
N ASN A 244 -0.98 -7.99 0.70
CA ASN A 244 -2.38 -8.24 0.37
C ASN A 244 -2.51 -9.56 -0.41
N THR A 245 -2.48 -10.69 0.30
CA THR A 245 -2.44 -12.04 -0.27
C THR A 245 -3.53 -12.97 0.24
N LYS A 246 -4.52 -12.46 0.99
CA LYS A 246 -5.57 -13.30 1.62
C LYS A 246 -6.48 -14.01 0.61
N PHE A 247 -6.62 -13.46 -0.60
CA PHE A 247 -7.48 -14.00 -1.65
C PHE A 247 -6.87 -15.15 -2.44
N ILE A 248 -5.60 -15.50 -2.20
CA ILE A 248 -4.90 -16.54 -2.94
C ILE A 248 -4.18 -17.52 -2.03
N ASP A 249 -4.53 -18.80 -2.12
CA ASP A 249 -3.93 -19.90 -1.35
C ASP A 249 -3.10 -20.84 -2.23
N THR A 250 -3.14 -20.66 -3.56
CA THR A 250 -2.51 -21.56 -4.52
C THR A 250 -1.03 -21.27 -4.80
N VAL A 251 -0.43 -20.29 -4.11
CA VAL A 251 0.98 -19.89 -4.24
C VAL A 251 1.72 -20.03 -2.91
N LYS A 252 3.01 -20.37 -2.97
CA LYS A 252 3.87 -20.40 -1.77
C LYS A 252 4.09 -18.99 -1.24
N LYS A 253 4.04 -18.85 0.10
CA LYS A 253 4.24 -17.60 0.83
C LYS A 253 5.24 -17.79 1.96
N GLU A 254 5.95 -16.71 2.31
CA GLU A 254 6.77 -16.61 3.51
C GLU A 254 6.47 -15.27 4.17
N ASP A 255 6.14 -15.24 5.46
CA ASP A 255 5.64 -14.07 6.19
C ASP A 255 4.44 -13.38 5.50
N ASN A 256 3.60 -14.17 4.84
CA ASN A 256 2.50 -13.77 3.95
C ASN A 256 2.92 -13.12 2.62
N TYR A 257 4.20 -12.85 2.36
CA TYR A 257 4.69 -12.41 1.05
C TYR A 257 4.74 -13.57 0.06
N ILE A 258 4.42 -13.30 -1.20
CA ILE A 258 4.50 -14.33 -2.26
C ILE A 258 5.97 -14.57 -2.60
N ILE A 259 6.35 -15.85 -2.66
CA ILE A 259 7.67 -16.27 -3.12
C ILE A 259 7.65 -16.44 -4.63
N VAL A 260 8.60 -15.81 -5.31
CA VAL A 260 8.76 -15.88 -6.77
C VAL A 260 10.17 -16.33 -7.15
N ASN A 261 10.31 -16.87 -8.36
CA ASN A 261 11.61 -17.13 -8.95
C ASN A 261 12.19 -15.87 -9.63
N LYS A 262 13.36 -16.01 -10.29
CA LYS A 262 14.05 -14.91 -11.00
C LYS A 262 13.23 -14.25 -12.13
N ASN A 263 12.20 -14.92 -12.62
CA ASN A 263 11.29 -14.44 -13.65
C ASN A 263 9.94 -13.97 -13.05
N TYR A 264 9.88 -13.73 -11.74
CA TYR A 264 8.65 -13.36 -10.99
C TYR A 264 7.52 -14.39 -11.06
N GLU A 265 7.77 -15.63 -11.53
CA GLU A 265 6.78 -16.70 -11.54
C GLU A 265 6.63 -17.27 -10.12
N THR A 266 5.39 -17.44 -9.68
CA THR A 266 5.05 -18.02 -8.39
C THR A 266 5.21 -19.55 -8.44
N SER A 267 4.93 -20.27 -7.34
CA SER A 267 4.84 -21.73 -7.35
C SER A 267 3.70 -22.28 -8.23
N SER A 268 2.89 -21.42 -8.80
CA SER A 268 1.78 -21.74 -9.70
C SER A 268 2.07 -21.27 -11.12
N LYS A 269 2.19 -22.20 -12.08
CA LYS A 269 2.46 -21.86 -13.50
C LYS A 269 1.48 -20.84 -14.03
N LYS A 270 1.99 -19.87 -14.83
CA LYS A 270 1.25 -18.77 -15.44
C LYS A 270 0.65 -17.76 -14.44
N ILE A 271 1.04 -17.83 -13.16
CA ILE A 271 0.70 -16.86 -12.14
C ILE A 271 2.01 -16.23 -11.66
N TYR A 272 2.10 -14.93 -11.79
CA TYR A 272 3.26 -14.11 -11.45
C TYR A 272 2.91 -13.13 -10.35
N ALA A 273 3.91 -12.61 -9.65
CA ALA A 273 3.70 -11.56 -8.65
C ALA A 273 4.85 -10.56 -8.69
N ILE A 274 4.53 -9.27 -8.53
CA ILE A 274 5.46 -8.12 -8.60
C ILE A 274 5.11 -7.05 -7.57
N GLY A 275 6.07 -6.17 -7.30
CA GLY A 275 5.90 -5.05 -6.36
C GLY A 275 5.94 -5.52 -4.91
N ASP A 276 5.25 -4.78 -4.05
CA ASP A 276 5.35 -4.95 -2.59
C ASP A 276 4.63 -6.19 -2.05
N VAL A 277 3.99 -6.98 -2.88
CA VAL A 277 3.33 -8.23 -2.49
C VAL A 277 4.31 -9.40 -2.43
N ILE A 278 5.48 -9.31 -3.08
CA ILE A 278 6.50 -10.35 -3.07
C ILE A 278 7.52 -10.15 -1.96
N LYS A 279 8.15 -11.23 -1.51
CA LYS A 279 9.28 -11.16 -0.57
C LYS A 279 10.52 -10.64 -1.28
N LYS A 280 11.07 -9.53 -0.79
CA LYS A 280 12.29 -8.88 -1.30
C LYS A 280 12.91 -7.97 -0.24
N ASP A 281 14.14 -7.53 -0.47
CA ASP A 281 14.88 -6.72 0.51
C ASP A 281 14.49 -5.24 0.45
N LEU A 282 14.07 -4.74 -0.73
CA LEU A 282 13.84 -3.31 -0.96
C LEU A 282 12.42 -3.06 -1.48
N TYR A 283 11.67 -2.25 -0.75
CA TYR A 283 10.30 -1.84 -1.07
C TYR A 283 10.30 -0.34 -1.42
N GLN A 284 10.47 -0.04 -2.71
CA GLN A 284 10.54 1.32 -3.27
C GLN A 284 9.74 1.41 -4.58
N ILE A 285 9.38 2.63 -4.99
CA ILE A 285 8.72 2.89 -6.28
C ILE A 285 9.59 2.32 -7.43
N THR A 286 10.89 2.63 -7.42
CA THR A 286 11.84 2.17 -8.43
C THR A 286 11.96 0.65 -8.49
N SER A 287 11.98 -0.04 -7.35
CA SER A 287 12.02 -1.51 -7.33
C SER A 287 10.71 -2.12 -7.86
N ALA A 288 9.56 -1.54 -7.55
CA ALA A 288 8.27 -1.98 -8.07
C ALA A 288 8.16 -1.76 -9.59
N THR A 289 8.68 -0.65 -10.11
CA THR A 289 8.75 -0.38 -11.55
C THR A 289 9.71 -1.34 -12.26
N ASN A 290 10.87 -1.63 -11.65
CA ASN A 290 11.83 -2.60 -12.18
C ASN A 290 11.26 -4.03 -12.24
N ASP A 291 10.52 -4.46 -11.22
CA ASP A 291 9.83 -5.76 -11.25
C ASP A 291 8.89 -5.83 -12.46
N ALA A 292 8.11 -4.78 -12.69
CA ALA A 292 7.18 -4.68 -13.81
C ALA A 292 7.88 -4.70 -15.15
N LEU A 293 8.96 -3.93 -15.32
CA LEU A 293 9.76 -3.90 -16.55
C LEU A 293 10.38 -5.27 -16.86
N THR A 294 10.99 -5.90 -15.87
CA THR A 294 11.66 -7.20 -16.03
C THR A 294 10.66 -8.29 -16.39
N LEU A 295 9.52 -8.36 -15.68
CA LEU A 295 8.47 -9.34 -15.97
C LEU A 295 7.81 -9.07 -17.33
N SER A 296 7.56 -7.81 -17.69
CA SER A 296 6.92 -7.48 -18.97
C SER A 296 7.78 -7.95 -20.13
N ASN A 297 9.10 -7.69 -20.10
CA ASN A 297 10.02 -8.15 -21.14
C ASN A 297 10.02 -9.69 -21.27
N TYR A 298 9.98 -10.40 -20.12
CA TYR A 298 9.88 -11.87 -20.12
C TYR A 298 8.57 -12.38 -20.72
N LEU A 299 7.44 -11.73 -20.41
CA LEU A 299 6.12 -12.14 -20.88
C LEU A 299 5.86 -11.78 -22.35
N ILE A 300 6.31 -10.62 -22.81
CA ILE A 300 6.19 -10.21 -24.24
C ILE A 300 6.78 -11.31 -25.14
N ASN A 301 7.97 -11.81 -24.82
CA ASN A 301 8.61 -12.90 -25.57
C ASN A 301 7.89 -14.27 -25.47
N LYS A 302 6.92 -14.42 -24.57
CA LYS A 302 6.11 -15.66 -24.43
C LYS A 302 4.72 -15.54 -25.04
N VAL A 303 4.20 -14.33 -25.20
CA VAL A 303 2.83 -14.06 -25.64
C VAL A 303 2.81 -13.73 -27.14
N MET A 304 3.86 -13.10 -27.65
CA MET A 304 4.10 -12.86 -29.07
C MET A 304 4.78 -14.07 -29.72
#